data_9cfa852f1f79f00cc0a8cfaa9c23d368
#
_entry.id   9cfa852f1f79f00cc0a8cfaa9c23d368
#
_cell.length_a   1.000
_cell.length_b   1.000
_cell.length_c   1.000
_cell.angle_alpha   90.00
_cell.angle_beta   90.00
_cell.angle_gamma   90.00
#
_symmetry.space_group_name_H-M   'P 1'
#
loop_
_entity.id
_entity.type
_entity.pdbx_description
1 polymer ?
#
loop_
_entity_poly.entity_id
_entity_poly.type
_entity_poly.pdbx_seq_one_letter_code
_entity_poly.pdbx_strand_id
1 'polypeptide(L)'
;FRIIIEPRVWSWIPFPFYLTIEDGSGNSWTAQFRLTTVSGVLYYQGSAFANGIIEPGETDDFVINVRNGGPLGVEELRAELYSFDNSVEMIDGEANFPALATGGTGSNEDNPFQIRVMPETVTGRHVAMRAFFYDSEDRLIDHLFFNITVGDPGEEDPLGPDGYGYYAYEDIDNERYGDVVPEFNWIELVGNGGALHRLDDDNVRVMDLPFTFTYYGLDYDRISICSNGWFSFGETWMENFRNWGI
;
A
#
# COMPACT_ATOMS: atom_id res chain seq x y z
N PHE A 1 17.43 -40.29 -6.58
CA PHE A 1 16.20 -39.53 -6.30
C PHE A 1 16.42 -38.08 -6.74
N ARG A 2 15.42 -37.50 -7.40
CA ARG A 2 15.38 -36.07 -7.74
C ARG A 2 14.22 -35.44 -7.00
N ILE A 3 14.48 -34.39 -6.23
CA ILE A 3 13.46 -33.60 -5.55
C ILE A 3 13.37 -32.27 -6.31
N ILE A 4 12.18 -31.89 -6.72
CA ILE A 4 11.87 -30.60 -7.31
C ILE A 4 11.08 -29.82 -6.28
N ILE A 5 11.54 -28.60 -5.96
CA ILE A 5 10.85 -27.69 -5.06
C ILE A 5 10.23 -26.59 -5.92
N GLU A 6 8.92 -26.36 -5.73
CA GLU A 6 8.22 -25.30 -6.45
C GLU A 6 8.77 -23.92 -6.09
N PRO A 7 8.85 -22.98 -7.04
CA PRO A 7 9.46 -21.66 -6.83
C PRO A 7 8.81 -20.78 -5.75
N ARG A 8 7.65 -21.13 -5.26
CA ARG A 8 6.88 -20.36 -4.25
C ARG A 8 7.11 -20.82 -2.82
N VAL A 9 8.09 -21.67 -2.58
CA VAL A 9 8.39 -22.15 -1.24
C VAL A 9 9.27 -21.14 -0.52
N TRP A 10 8.80 -20.68 0.63
CA TRP A 10 9.52 -19.73 1.49
C TRP A 10 10.90 -20.29 1.92
N SER A 11 11.90 -19.44 1.98
CA SER A 11 13.21 -19.78 2.54
C SER A 11 13.09 -20.21 3.99
N TRP A 12 14.02 -21.09 4.42
CA TRP A 12 14.14 -21.58 5.78
C TRP A 12 13.02 -22.47 6.28
N ILE A 13 12.13 -22.96 5.41
CA ILE A 13 11.14 -23.94 5.79
C ILE A 13 11.78 -25.34 5.80
N PRO A 14 11.83 -26.03 6.93
CA PRO A 14 12.32 -27.40 7.00
C PRO A 14 11.23 -28.39 6.54
N PHE A 15 11.50 -29.13 5.47
CA PHE A 15 10.66 -30.23 5.02
C PHE A 15 11.16 -31.54 5.60
N PRO A 16 10.35 -32.27 6.38
CA PRO A 16 10.70 -33.61 6.84
C PRO A 16 10.55 -34.62 5.71
N PHE A 17 11.56 -35.43 5.49
CA PHE A 17 11.55 -36.56 4.59
C PHE A 17 11.76 -37.85 5.36
N TYR A 18 11.08 -38.90 4.91
CA TYR A 18 11.22 -40.24 5.42
C TYR A 18 11.72 -41.14 4.31
N LEU A 19 12.88 -41.74 4.52
CA LEU A 19 13.45 -42.73 3.61
C LEU A 19 13.22 -44.12 4.19
N THR A 20 12.42 -44.95 3.53
CA THR A 20 12.26 -46.33 3.88
C THR A 20 13.09 -47.19 2.90
N ILE A 21 13.90 -48.07 3.47
CA ILE A 21 14.75 -49.01 2.74
C ILE A 21 14.28 -50.40 3.11
N GLU A 22 13.98 -51.23 2.12
CA GLU A 22 13.62 -52.60 2.28
C GLU A 22 14.64 -53.51 1.61
N ASP A 23 15.02 -54.60 2.29
CA ASP A 23 15.87 -55.63 1.73
C ASP A 23 15.05 -56.74 1.04
N GLY A 24 15.74 -57.60 0.29
CA GLY A 24 15.08 -58.72 -0.38
C GLY A 24 14.52 -59.80 0.56
N SER A 25 14.72 -59.68 1.86
CA SER A 25 14.22 -60.58 2.92
C SER A 25 13.02 -60.00 3.65
N GLY A 26 12.56 -58.74 3.26
CA GLY A 26 11.41 -58.07 3.86
C GLY A 26 11.72 -57.29 5.12
N ASN A 27 13.02 -57.08 5.45
CA ASN A 27 13.38 -56.18 6.53
C ASN A 27 13.27 -54.74 6.06
N SER A 28 12.74 -53.84 6.89
CA SER A 28 12.52 -52.46 6.58
C SER A 28 13.19 -51.56 7.62
N TRP A 29 13.86 -50.50 7.13
CA TRP A 29 14.48 -49.46 7.95
C TRP A 29 13.97 -48.08 7.47
N THR A 30 13.59 -47.23 8.42
CA THR A 30 13.19 -45.85 8.12
C THR A 30 14.17 -44.87 8.71
N ALA A 31 14.69 -43.95 7.89
CA ALA A 31 15.46 -42.82 8.31
C ALA A 31 14.66 -41.54 8.07
N GLN A 32 14.69 -40.62 9.02
CA GLN A 32 14.14 -39.28 8.88
C GLN A 32 15.26 -38.28 8.69
N PHE A 33 15.13 -37.40 7.70
CA PHE A 33 16.01 -36.25 7.53
C PHE A 33 15.18 -35.01 7.16
N ARG A 34 15.77 -33.84 7.30
CA ARG A 34 15.14 -32.58 6.94
C ARG A 34 15.96 -31.88 5.89
N LEU A 35 15.30 -31.37 4.86
CA LEU A 35 15.84 -30.44 3.90
C LEU A 35 15.26 -29.06 4.19
N THR A 36 16.11 -28.07 4.24
CA THR A 36 15.70 -26.66 4.39
C THR A 36 15.87 -25.98 3.04
N THR A 37 14.84 -25.30 2.60
CA THR A 37 14.93 -24.48 1.40
C THR A 37 15.74 -23.22 1.70
N VAL A 38 16.60 -22.86 0.76
CA VAL A 38 17.31 -21.59 0.76
C VAL A 38 17.12 -20.96 -0.62
N SER A 39 16.84 -19.67 -0.64
CA SER A 39 16.74 -18.87 -1.86
C SER A 39 17.47 -17.56 -1.69
N GLY A 40 17.63 -16.80 -2.75
CA GLY A 40 17.85 -15.37 -2.64
C GLY A 40 16.66 -14.76 -1.90
N VAL A 41 16.92 -13.78 -1.05
CA VAL A 41 15.90 -12.98 -0.36
C VAL A 41 16.25 -11.54 -0.62
N LEU A 42 15.35 -10.84 -1.28
CA LEU A 42 15.56 -9.45 -1.62
C LEU A 42 14.89 -8.54 -0.59
N TYR A 43 15.62 -7.52 -0.19
CA TYR A 43 15.10 -6.45 0.65
C TYR A 43 15.12 -5.14 -0.11
N TYR A 44 14.00 -4.44 -0.09
CA TYR A 44 13.89 -3.08 -0.60
C TYR A 44 14.79 -2.14 0.23
N GLN A 45 15.62 -1.36 -0.47
CA GLN A 45 16.55 -0.40 0.15
C GLN A 45 16.19 1.06 -0.18
N GLY A 46 15.22 1.26 -1.03
CA GLY A 46 14.77 2.57 -1.49
C GLY A 46 14.54 2.61 -2.98
N SER A 47 13.97 3.71 -3.43
CA SER A 47 13.76 4.00 -4.84
C SER A 47 13.93 5.48 -5.11
N ALA A 48 14.16 5.84 -6.36
CA ALA A 48 14.27 7.22 -6.81
C ALA A 48 13.75 7.36 -8.24
N PHE A 49 13.20 8.52 -8.53
CA PHE A 49 12.96 9.01 -9.88
C PHE A 49 14.20 9.77 -10.38
N ALA A 50 14.45 9.73 -11.69
CA ALA A 50 15.62 10.39 -12.29
C ALA A 50 15.63 11.90 -12.02
N ASN A 51 14.46 12.53 -12.01
CA ASN A 51 14.29 13.96 -11.73
C ASN A 51 14.02 14.28 -10.25
N GLY A 52 14.06 13.27 -9.36
CA GLY A 52 13.90 13.38 -7.92
C GLY A 52 12.46 13.10 -7.46
N ILE A 53 11.53 14.00 -7.75
CA ILE A 53 10.10 13.85 -7.40
C ILE A 53 9.32 13.80 -8.71
N ILE A 54 8.40 12.86 -8.83
CA ILE A 54 7.51 12.78 -9.99
C ILE A 54 6.22 13.54 -9.69
N GLU A 55 5.86 14.49 -10.52
CA GLU A 55 4.65 15.30 -10.40
C GLU A 55 3.48 14.72 -11.20
N PRO A 56 2.22 15.09 -10.87
CA PRO A 56 1.05 14.71 -11.65
C PRO A 56 1.21 15.10 -13.14
N GLY A 57 0.94 14.14 -14.04
CA GLY A 57 1.06 14.30 -15.48
C GLY A 57 2.45 14.02 -16.05
N GLU A 58 3.45 13.78 -15.22
CA GLU A 58 4.82 13.50 -15.67
C GLU A 58 5.04 12.02 -15.97
N THR A 59 6.07 11.79 -16.77
CA THR A 59 6.65 10.45 -17.03
C THR A 59 8.13 10.53 -16.69
N ASP A 60 8.61 9.61 -15.86
CA ASP A 60 10.01 9.63 -15.43
C ASP A 60 10.57 8.21 -15.29
N ASP A 61 11.88 8.11 -15.37
CA ASP A 61 12.63 6.89 -15.12
C ASP A 61 12.67 6.59 -13.62
N PHE A 62 12.43 5.32 -13.28
CA PHE A 62 12.30 4.88 -11.90
C PHE A 62 13.28 3.77 -11.57
N VAL A 63 14.08 3.99 -10.54
CA VAL A 63 15.11 3.07 -10.07
C VAL A 63 14.74 2.53 -8.70
N ILE A 64 14.93 1.22 -8.51
CA ILE A 64 14.78 0.53 -7.23
C ILE A 64 16.14 0.02 -6.79
N ASN A 65 16.47 0.22 -5.53
CA ASN A 65 17.64 -0.36 -4.87
C ASN A 65 17.21 -1.58 -4.05
N VAL A 66 17.91 -2.69 -4.24
CA VAL A 66 17.67 -3.94 -3.53
C VAL A 66 18.94 -4.48 -2.89
N ARG A 67 18.76 -5.26 -1.85
CA ARG A 67 19.84 -5.99 -1.17
C ARG A 67 19.50 -7.47 -1.11
N ASN A 68 20.44 -8.32 -1.48
CA ASN A 68 20.33 -9.75 -1.24
C ASN A 68 20.68 -10.06 0.23
N GLY A 69 19.69 -10.35 1.05
CA GLY A 69 19.86 -10.82 2.44
C GLY A 69 19.84 -12.34 2.59
N GLY A 70 19.70 -13.07 1.48
CA GLY A 70 19.72 -14.54 1.46
C GLY A 70 21.14 -15.11 1.69
N PRO A 71 21.23 -16.41 2.02
CA PRO A 71 22.50 -17.08 2.23
C PRO A 71 23.25 -17.44 0.93
N LEU A 72 22.59 -17.29 -0.21
CA LEU A 72 23.15 -17.55 -1.54
C LEU A 72 23.19 -16.27 -2.35
N GLY A 73 24.18 -16.15 -3.23
CA GLY A 73 24.15 -15.15 -4.30
C GLY A 73 22.98 -15.40 -5.24
N VAL A 74 22.48 -14.35 -5.84
CA VAL A 74 21.55 -14.41 -6.98
C VAL A 74 22.27 -13.93 -8.22
N GLU A 75 22.01 -14.58 -9.34
CA GLU A 75 22.52 -14.16 -10.63
C GLU A 75 21.74 -12.95 -11.14
N GLU A 76 21.97 -12.53 -12.39
CA GLU A 76 21.20 -11.44 -13.00
C GLU A 76 19.70 -11.74 -12.94
N LEU A 77 18.93 -10.75 -12.56
CA LEU A 77 17.48 -10.86 -12.40
C LEU A 77 16.77 -9.98 -13.41
N ARG A 78 15.70 -10.49 -13.99
CA ARG A 78 14.66 -9.70 -14.64
C ARG A 78 13.61 -9.30 -13.59
N ALA A 79 13.19 -8.06 -13.61
CA ALA A 79 12.13 -7.59 -12.73
C ALA A 79 10.94 -7.05 -13.52
N GLU A 80 9.74 -7.24 -12.99
CA GLU A 80 8.49 -6.69 -13.49
C GLU A 80 7.85 -5.83 -12.42
N LEU A 81 7.54 -4.58 -12.75
CA LEU A 81 6.92 -3.60 -11.85
C LEU A 81 5.44 -3.45 -12.16
N TYR A 82 4.62 -3.46 -11.12
CA TYR A 82 3.16 -3.31 -11.20
C TYR A 82 2.63 -2.35 -10.15
N SER A 83 1.53 -1.69 -10.51
CA SER A 83 0.61 -1.06 -9.56
C SER A 83 -0.82 -1.42 -9.94
N PHE A 84 -1.70 -1.51 -8.94
CA PHE A 84 -3.15 -1.61 -9.13
C PHE A 84 -3.86 -0.26 -8.94
N ASP A 85 -3.07 0.79 -8.68
CA ASP A 85 -3.58 2.15 -8.55
C ASP A 85 -3.69 2.80 -9.94
N ASN A 86 -4.87 3.29 -10.28
CA ASN A 86 -5.13 3.93 -11.57
C ASN A 86 -4.44 5.30 -11.71
N SER A 87 -3.81 5.81 -10.65
CA SER A 87 -3.04 7.06 -10.67
C SER A 87 -1.71 6.93 -11.41
N VAL A 88 -1.29 5.71 -11.73
CA VAL A 88 -0.01 5.45 -12.43
C VAL A 88 -0.19 4.45 -13.56
N GLU A 89 0.57 4.66 -14.62
CA GLU A 89 0.70 3.78 -15.77
C GLU A 89 2.16 3.34 -15.91
N MET A 90 2.38 2.04 -16.09
CA MET A 90 3.71 1.49 -16.40
C MET A 90 3.96 1.65 -17.91
N ILE A 91 4.79 2.62 -18.30
CA ILE A 91 5.21 2.83 -19.68
C ILE A 91 6.24 1.77 -20.06
N ASP A 92 7.23 1.53 -19.20
CA ASP A 92 8.12 0.37 -19.23
C ASP A 92 8.13 -0.26 -17.83
N GLY A 93 7.51 -1.42 -17.73
CA GLY A 93 7.40 -2.17 -16.47
C GLY A 93 8.48 -3.25 -16.33
N GLU A 94 9.44 -3.37 -17.24
CA GLU A 94 10.49 -4.39 -17.19
C GLU A 94 11.86 -3.75 -16.93
N ALA A 95 12.67 -4.38 -16.10
CA ALA A 95 14.02 -3.96 -15.79
C ALA A 95 14.94 -5.14 -15.52
N ASN A 96 16.26 -4.91 -15.63
CA ASN A 96 17.28 -5.87 -15.29
C ASN A 96 18.08 -5.41 -14.07
N PHE A 97 18.44 -6.37 -13.23
CA PHE A 97 19.28 -6.16 -12.06
C PHE A 97 20.57 -6.99 -12.18
N PRO A 98 21.70 -6.45 -11.75
CA PRO A 98 22.97 -7.19 -11.76
C PRO A 98 22.94 -8.37 -10.80
N ALA A 99 23.86 -9.29 -10.97
CA ALA A 99 24.10 -10.36 -10.01
C ALA A 99 24.46 -9.80 -8.63
N LEU A 100 23.84 -10.36 -7.57
CA LEU A 100 23.99 -9.89 -6.19
C LEU A 100 24.63 -11.00 -5.33
N ALA A 101 25.83 -10.77 -4.86
CA ALA A 101 26.43 -11.64 -3.83
C ALA A 101 25.58 -11.61 -2.55
N THR A 102 25.78 -12.59 -1.66
CA THR A 102 25.18 -12.58 -0.32
C THR A 102 25.53 -11.28 0.41
N GLY A 103 24.50 -10.54 0.87
CA GLY A 103 24.63 -9.23 1.50
C GLY A 103 24.88 -8.07 0.54
N GLY A 104 25.08 -8.35 -0.76
CA GLY A 104 25.30 -7.34 -1.81
C GLY A 104 24.06 -6.54 -2.13
N THR A 105 24.26 -5.32 -2.64
CA THR A 105 23.23 -4.40 -3.13
C THR A 105 23.37 -4.19 -4.62
N GLY A 106 22.27 -3.83 -5.27
CA GLY A 106 22.23 -3.44 -6.69
C GLY A 106 20.97 -2.70 -7.02
N SER A 107 20.95 -2.12 -8.20
CA SER A 107 19.82 -1.34 -8.73
C SER A 107 19.61 -1.66 -10.21
N ASN A 108 18.52 -1.13 -10.76
CA ASN A 108 18.22 -1.16 -12.18
C ASN A 108 18.61 0.15 -12.90
N GLU A 109 19.66 0.84 -12.45
CA GLU A 109 20.11 2.11 -13.04
C GLU A 109 20.45 2.02 -14.52
N ASP A 110 21.00 0.88 -14.97
CA ASP A 110 21.37 0.65 -16.37
C ASP A 110 20.14 0.34 -17.26
N ASN A 111 19.02 -0.02 -16.66
CA ASN A 111 17.74 -0.33 -17.35
C ASN A 111 16.58 0.06 -16.41
N PRO A 112 16.29 1.37 -16.24
CA PRO A 112 15.25 1.83 -15.33
C PRO A 112 13.86 1.47 -15.83
N PHE A 113 12.92 1.28 -14.90
CA PHE A 113 11.50 1.29 -15.22
C PHE A 113 11.09 2.69 -15.68
N GLN A 114 9.98 2.80 -16.42
CA GLN A 114 9.40 4.09 -16.75
C GLN A 114 7.95 4.15 -16.30
N ILE A 115 7.65 5.14 -15.45
CA ILE A 115 6.34 5.35 -14.83
C ILE A 115 5.77 6.68 -15.30
N ARG A 116 4.50 6.69 -15.65
CA ARG A 116 3.71 7.89 -15.86
C ARG A 116 2.71 8.07 -14.74
N VAL A 117 2.64 9.25 -14.17
CA VAL A 117 1.58 9.64 -13.23
C VAL A 117 0.45 10.32 -14.00
N MET A 118 -0.79 9.96 -13.69
CA MET A 118 -1.96 10.55 -14.33
C MET A 118 -2.12 12.02 -13.90
N PRO A 119 -2.52 12.93 -14.83
CA PRO A 119 -2.60 14.36 -14.55
C PRO A 119 -3.55 14.75 -13.42
N GLU A 120 -4.61 13.95 -13.23
CA GLU A 120 -5.63 14.14 -12.19
C GLU A 120 -5.21 13.60 -10.81
N THR A 121 -4.01 13.06 -10.69
CA THR A 121 -3.51 12.53 -9.41
C THR A 121 -3.27 13.68 -8.44
N VAL A 122 -3.79 13.53 -7.22
CA VAL A 122 -3.55 14.51 -6.15
C VAL A 122 -2.12 14.38 -5.64
N THR A 123 -1.44 15.53 -5.52
CA THR A 123 -0.11 15.62 -4.91
C THR A 123 -0.12 15.07 -3.48
N GLY A 124 0.95 14.39 -3.08
CA GLY A 124 1.03 13.68 -1.79
C GLY A 124 0.45 12.26 -1.81
N ARG A 125 -0.21 11.83 -2.89
CA ARG A 125 -0.78 10.48 -2.99
C ARG A 125 0.29 9.40 -2.83
N HIS A 126 0.02 8.44 -1.96
CA HIS A 126 0.83 7.22 -1.83
C HIS A 126 0.31 6.15 -2.76
N VAL A 127 1.14 5.72 -3.70
CA VAL A 127 0.82 4.68 -4.67
C VAL A 127 1.53 3.39 -4.31
N ALA A 128 0.75 2.33 -4.09
CA ALA A 128 1.28 1.02 -3.77
C ALA A 128 1.89 0.35 -5.01
N MET A 129 3.15 -0.03 -4.91
CA MET A 129 3.92 -0.65 -5.97
C MET A 129 4.28 -2.09 -5.60
N ARG A 130 4.44 -2.92 -6.61
CA ARG A 130 4.86 -4.30 -6.46
C ARG A 130 5.89 -4.64 -7.54
N ALA A 131 7.06 -5.13 -7.15
CA ALA A 131 8.08 -5.62 -8.05
C ALA A 131 8.26 -7.13 -7.89
N PHE A 132 8.22 -7.88 -8.98
CA PHE A 132 8.49 -9.31 -9.03
C PHE A 132 9.84 -9.54 -9.69
N PHE A 133 10.64 -10.43 -9.12
CA PHE A 133 12.00 -10.72 -9.59
C PHE A 133 12.11 -12.16 -10.07
N TYR A 134 12.61 -12.35 -11.27
CA TYR A 134 12.75 -13.64 -11.95
C TYR A 134 14.22 -13.91 -12.31
N ASP A 135 14.59 -15.17 -12.29
CA ASP A 135 15.90 -15.60 -12.81
C ASP A 135 15.89 -15.79 -14.34
N SER A 136 17.02 -16.18 -14.89
CA SER A 136 17.19 -16.44 -16.34
C SER A 136 16.34 -17.59 -16.90
N GLU A 137 15.70 -18.40 -16.05
CA GLU A 137 14.77 -19.47 -16.43
C GLU A 137 13.29 -19.07 -16.17
N ASP A 138 13.01 -17.76 -15.99
CA ASP A 138 11.69 -17.20 -15.67
C ASP A 138 11.07 -17.76 -14.37
N ARG A 139 11.89 -18.21 -13.44
CA ARG A 139 11.41 -18.64 -12.13
C ARG A 139 11.35 -17.44 -11.18
N LEU A 140 10.20 -17.27 -10.53
CA LEU A 140 10.04 -16.23 -9.51
C LEU A 140 11.00 -16.48 -8.34
N ILE A 141 11.89 -15.53 -8.09
CA ILE A 141 12.84 -15.57 -6.99
C ILE A 141 12.28 -14.89 -5.77
N ASP A 142 11.71 -13.68 -5.94
CA ASP A 142 11.13 -12.90 -4.84
C ASP A 142 10.18 -11.82 -5.36
N HIS A 143 9.50 -11.15 -4.43
CA HIS A 143 8.67 -9.98 -4.75
C HIS A 143 8.74 -8.98 -3.61
N LEU A 144 8.68 -7.70 -3.96
CA LEU A 144 8.74 -6.58 -3.03
C LEU A 144 7.47 -5.73 -3.11
N PHE A 145 7.06 -5.22 -1.94
CA PHE A 145 6.00 -4.24 -1.82
C PHE A 145 6.58 -2.96 -1.24
N PHE A 146 6.27 -1.84 -1.84
CA PHE A 146 6.66 -0.53 -1.37
C PHE A 146 5.67 0.53 -1.87
N ASN A 147 5.77 1.74 -1.37
CA ASN A 147 4.98 2.87 -1.84
C ASN A 147 5.91 3.90 -2.48
N ILE A 148 5.40 4.57 -3.51
CA ILE A 148 5.94 5.84 -3.99
C ILE A 148 4.99 6.96 -3.57
N THR A 149 5.52 8.18 -3.46
CA THR A 149 4.72 9.39 -3.23
C THR A 149 4.77 10.24 -4.48
N VAL A 150 3.60 10.72 -4.92
CA VAL A 150 3.46 11.60 -6.07
C VAL A 150 3.56 13.05 -5.61
N GLY A 151 4.50 13.80 -6.18
CA GLY A 151 4.68 15.21 -5.89
C GLY A 151 5.13 15.52 -4.46
N ASP A 152 5.36 16.80 -4.22
CA ASP A 152 5.64 17.36 -2.88
C ASP A 152 4.50 18.33 -2.53
N PRO A 153 3.59 17.99 -1.59
CA PRO A 153 2.43 18.81 -1.28
C PRO A 153 2.82 20.21 -0.80
N GLY A 154 2.26 21.23 -1.43
CA GLY A 154 2.38 22.62 -1.04
C GLY A 154 1.18 23.13 -0.24
N GLU A 155 1.16 24.42 0.05
CA GLU A 155 0.04 25.06 0.77
C GLU A 155 -1.24 25.14 -0.08
N GLU A 156 -1.13 25.00 -1.39
CA GLU A 156 -2.24 25.04 -2.37
C GLU A 156 -2.72 23.64 -2.78
N ASP A 157 -2.23 22.58 -2.11
CA ASP A 157 -2.62 21.21 -2.37
C ASP A 157 -3.55 20.71 -1.25
N PRO A 158 -4.50 19.80 -1.52
CA PRO A 158 -5.38 19.22 -0.53
C PRO A 158 -4.60 18.59 0.62
N LEU A 159 -5.09 18.76 1.85
CA LEU A 159 -4.49 18.13 3.01
C LEU A 159 -4.71 16.61 2.98
N GLY A 160 -3.64 15.85 3.00
CA GLY A 160 -3.69 14.39 2.96
C GLY A 160 -2.65 13.76 2.05
N PRO A 161 -2.75 12.46 1.79
CA PRO A 161 -3.70 11.56 2.45
C PRO A 161 -3.36 11.31 3.91
N ASP A 162 -4.38 11.11 4.75
CA ASP A 162 -4.16 10.57 6.09
C ASP A 162 -3.78 9.06 6.02
N GLY A 163 -3.54 8.42 7.16
CA GLY A 163 -3.14 7.01 7.22
C GLY A 163 -4.17 6.03 6.66
N TYR A 164 -5.41 6.46 6.40
CA TYR A 164 -6.48 5.68 5.79
C TYR A 164 -6.69 6.01 4.30
N GLY A 165 -6.21 7.18 3.84
CA GLY A 165 -6.33 7.64 2.46
C GLY A 165 -7.35 8.75 2.24
N TYR A 166 -7.85 9.41 3.31
CA TYR A 166 -8.73 10.56 3.18
C TYR A 166 -7.95 11.85 2.89
N TYR A 167 -8.58 12.70 2.09
CA TYR A 167 -8.12 14.06 1.81
C TYR A 167 -9.12 15.08 2.34
N ALA A 168 -8.65 16.23 2.77
CA ALA A 168 -9.46 17.41 3.04
C ALA A 168 -9.19 18.44 1.95
N TYR A 169 -10.26 18.92 1.33
CA TYR A 169 -10.23 19.91 0.26
C TYR A 169 -10.78 21.24 0.75
N GLU A 170 -10.23 22.32 0.24
CA GLU A 170 -10.74 23.67 0.41
C GLU A 170 -11.06 24.33 -0.94
N ASP A 171 -11.63 25.52 -0.94
CA ASP A 171 -12.13 26.17 -2.17
C ASP A 171 -11.01 26.58 -3.13
N ILE A 172 -9.78 26.80 -2.64
CA ILE A 172 -8.60 27.09 -3.49
C ILE A 172 -8.13 25.87 -4.29
N ASP A 173 -8.37 24.65 -3.79
CA ASP A 173 -8.00 23.42 -4.49
C ASP A 173 -8.74 23.26 -5.83
N ASN A 174 -9.88 23.94 -5.98
CA ASN A 174 -10.75 23.82 -7.14
C ASN A 174 -10.11 24.31 -8.45
N GLU A 175 -9.14 25.20 -8.38
CA GLU A 175 -8.44 25.69 -9.57
C GLU A 175 -7.54 24.61 -10.19
N ARG A 176 -6.96 23.75 -9.35
CA ARG A 176 -6.02 22.69 -9.78
C ARG A 176 -6.66 21.32 -9.90
N TYR A 177 -7.59 20.99 -9.00
CA TYR A 177 -8.16 19.65 -8.84
C TYR A 177 -9.67 19.60 -9.09
N GLY A 178 -10.24 20.53 -9.84
CA GLY A 178 -11.68 20.74 -10.01
C GLY A 178 -12.52 19.48 -10.27
N ASP A 179 -11.95 18.49 -10.97
CA ASP A 179 -12.66 17.24 -11.30
C ASP A 179 -12.76 16.26 -10.09
N VAL A 180 -11.93 16.43 -9.06
CA VAL A 180 -11.88 15.55 -7.87
C VAL A 180 -12.26 16.28 -6.58
N VAL A 181 -12.31 17.61 -6.60
CA VAL A 181 -12.76 18.43 -5.46
C VAL A 181 -14.28 18.30 -5.32
N PRO A 182 -14.80 18.02 -4.11
CA PRO A 182 -16.24 18.00 -3.88
C PRO A 182 -16.88 19.37 -4.17
N GLU A 183 -17.94 19.39 -4.98
CA GLU A 183 -18.69 20.62 -5.24
C GLU A 183 -19.42 21.04 -3.96
N PHE A 184 -19.16 22.27 -3.48
CA PHE A 184 -19.90 22.85 -2.38
C PHE A 184 -21.35 23.13 -2.77
N ASN A 185 -22.27 22.41 -2.13
CA ASN A 185 -23.72 22.59 -2.34
C ASN A 185 -24.42 22.77 -0.98
N TRP A 186 -24.68 24.02 -0.60
CA TRP A 186 -25.41 24.30 0.61
C TRP A 186 -26.89 23.92 0.49
N ILE A 187 -27.34 23.05 1.39
CA ILE A 187 -28.74 22.65 1.50
C ILE A 187 -29.37 23.41 2.69
N GLU A 188 -30.24 24.38 2.39
CA GLU A 188 -30.99 25.08 3.45
C GLU A 188 -32.07 24.16 4.02
N LEU A 189 -31.94 23.83 5.28
CA LEU A 189 -32.88 22.93 5.98
C LEU A 189 -34.03 23.68 6.65
N VAL A 190 -33.82 24.93 7.03
CA VAL A 190 -34.84 25.76 7.71
C VAL A 190 -35.95 26.11 6.68
N GLY A 191 -37.14 25.64 6.97
CA GLY A 191 -38.30 25.82 6.05
C GLY A 191 -38.38 24.82 4.89
N ASN A 192 -37.40 23.94 4.72
CA ASN A 192 -37.31 22.93 3.65
C ASN A 192 -37.41 21.49 4.16
N GLY A 193 -38.09 21.27 5.28
CA GLY A 193 -38.33 19.94 5.85
C GLY A 193 -37.26 19.43 6.80
N GLY A 194 -36.25 20.24 7.12
CA GLY A 194 -35.28 19.92 8.16
C GLY A 194 -35.94 19.87 9.54
N ALA A 195 -35.55 18.91 10.37
CA ALA A 195 -36.02 18.80 11.73
C ALA A 195 -35.16 19.69 12.66
N LEU A 196 -35.83 20.55 13.43
CA LEU A 196 -35.15 21.37 14.47
C LEU A 196 -34.96 20.53 15.74
N HIS A 197 -33.71 20.27 16.11
CA HIS A 197 -33.36 19.66 17.37
C HIS A 197 -32.90 20.74 18.35
N ARG A 198 -33.68 20.97 19.41
CA ARG A 198 -33.27 21.88 20.49
C ARG A 198 -32.47 21.11 21.50
N LEU A 199 -31.26 21.59 21.80
CA LEU A 199 -30.38 21.11 22.84
C LEU A 199 -30.24 22.20 23.90
N ASP A 200 -30.17 21.80 25.15
CA ASP A 200 -29.77 22.68 26.25
C ASP A 200 -28.25 22.91 26.22
N ASP A 201 -27.72 23.75 27.08
CA ASP A 201 -26.30 23.98 27.27
C ASP A 201 -25.61 22.66 27.74
N ASP A 202 -24.41 22.37 27.21
CA ASP A 202 -23.67 21.15 27.52
C ASP A 202 -24.50 19.86 27.37
N ASN A 203 -25.18 19.72 26.23
CA ASN A 203 -26.11 18.63 26.02
C ASN A 203 -25.79 17.84 24.74
N VAL A 204 -25.90 16.53 24.82
CA VAL A 204 -25.71 15.60 23.71
C VAL A 204 -27.03 14.92 23.36
N ARG A 205 -27.26 14.73 22.05
CA ARG A 205 -28.35 13.96 21.52
C ARG A 205 -27.85 12.91 20.55
N VAL A 206 -28.20 11.66 20.84
CA VAL A 206 -27.97 10.54 19.92
C VAL A 206 -29.15 10.40 18.98
N MET A 207 -28.87 10.24 17.69
CA MET A 207 -29.89 10.07 16.64
C MET A 207 -29.55 8.90 15.75
N ASP A 208 -30.58 8.15 15.33
CA ASP A 208 -30.43 7.12 14.30
C ASP A 208 -30.27 7.77 12.92
N LEU A 209 -29.34 7.28 12.14
CA LEU A 209 -29.18 7.64 10.73
C LEU A 209 -30.16 6.78 9.89
N PRO A 210 -30.80 7.36 8.87
CA PRO A 210 -31.68 6.59 7.97
C PRO A 210 -30.91 5.72 6.95
N PHE A 211 -29.57 5.67 7.05
CA PHE A 211 -28.65 4.91 6.24
C PHE A 211 -27.43 4.49 7.06
N THR A 212 -26.70 3.51 6.57
CA THR A 212 -25.38 3.16 7.13
C THR A 212 -24.33 4.11 6.56
N PHE A 213 -23.54 4.74 7.42
CA PHE A 213 -22.41 5.58 7.03
C PHE A 213 -21.11 4.88 7.39
N THR A 214 -20.26 4.62 6.39
CA THR A 214 -18.94 4.03 6.62
C THR A 214 -17.88 5.12 6.78
N TYR A 215 -17.17 5.12 7.89
CA TYR A 215 -16.09 6.06 8.18
C TYR A 215 -14.90 5.32 8.79
N TYR A 216 -13.71 5.49 8.21
CA TYR A 216 -12.50 4.71 8.53
C TYR A 216 -12.73 3.18 8.54
N GLY A 217 -13.53 2.69 7.57
CA GLY A 217 -13.85 1.27 7.43
C GLY A 217 -14.81 0.70 8.48
N LEU A 218 -15.35 1.52 9.37
CA LEU A 218 -16.37 1.15 10.34
C LEU A 218 -17.73 1.68 9.92
N ASP A 219 -18.74 0.85 10.07
CA ASP A 219 -20.13 1.17 9.74
C ASP A 219 -20.85 1.76 10.96
N TYR A 220 -21.55 2.88 10.71
CA TYR A 220 -22.32 3.59 11.73
C TYR A 220 -23.77 3.77 11.27
N ASP A 221 -24.71 3.49 12.15
CA ASP A 221 -26.15 3.71 12.00
C ASP A 221 -26.66 4.85 12.92
N ARG A 222 -25.76 5.46 13.70
CA ARG A 222 -26.06 6.52 14.66
C ARG A 222 -25.05 7.64 14.60
N ILE A 223 -25.52 8.83 15.00
CA ILE A 223 -24.71 10.02 15.18
C ILE A 223 -25.06 10.68 16.51
N SER A 224 -24.06 11.16 17.22
CA SER A 224 -24.21 11.97 18.42
C SER A 224 -23.87 13.41 18.07
N ILE A 225 -24.79 14.34 18.36
CA ILE A 225 -24.60 15.79 18.19
C ILE A 225 -24.57 16.49 19.54
N CYS A 226 -23.66 17.45 19.66
CA CYS A 226 -23.52 18.23 20.94
C CYS A 226 -23.77 19.72 20.71
N SER A 227 -24.42 20.35 21.66
CA SER A 227 -24.66 21.81 21.64
C SER A 227 -23.36 22.62 21.62
N ASN A 228 -22.24 22.05 22.00
CA ASN A 228 -20.92 22.67 21.96
C ASN A 228 -20.26 22.66 20.55
N GLY A 229 -21.02 22.35 19.49
CA GLY A 229 -20.58 22.49 18.09
C GLY A 229 -19.76 21.33 17.55
N TRP A 230 -19.89 20.13 18.11
CA TRP A 230 -19.26 18.94 17.58
C TRP A 230 -20.29 17.81 17.34
N PHE A 231 -19.93 16.86 16.51
CA PHE A 231 -20.64 15.60 16.35
C PHE A 231 -19.65 14.43 16.33
N SER A 232 -20.17 13.23 16.56
CA SER A 232 -19.41 11.99 16.49
C SER A 232 -20.25 10.89 15.86
N PHE A 233 -19.66 10.03 15.05
CA PHE A 233 -20.32 8.80 14.62
C PHE A 233 -20.43 7.84 15.81
N GLY A 234 -21.52 7.06 15.83
CA GLY A 234 -21.86 6.18 16.95
C GLY A 234 -22.50 6.91 18.12
N GLU A 235 -22.56 6.21 19.25
CA GLU A 235 -23.19 6.69 20.47
C GLU A 235 -22.15 7.19 21.47
N THR A 236 -22.24 8.45 21.86
CA THR A 236 -21.47 9.04 22.97
C THR A 236 -22.33 10.01 23.75
N TRP A 237 -22.07 10.12 25.04
CA TRP A 237 -22.72 11.04 25.98
C TRP A 237 -21.73 12.05 26.54
N MET A 238 -20.68 12.35 25.82
CA MET A 238 -19.65 13.29 26.21
C MET A 238 -20.18 14.73 26.07
N GLU A 239 -20.36 15.43 27.18
CA GLU A 239 -20.92 16.80 27.24
C GLU A 239 -19.84 17.88 27.46
N ASN A 240 -18.55 17.48 27.43
CA ASN A 240 -17.48 18.40 27.76
C ASN A 240 -17.31 19.47 26.67
N PHE A 241 -17.32 20.74 27.07
CA PHE A 241 -17.17 21.90 26.18
C PHE A 241 -15.72 22.31 25.93
N ARG A 242 -14.74 21.70 26.60
CA ARG A 242 -13.33 22.06 26.45
C ARG A 242 -12.73 21.37 25.24
N ASN A 243 -12.47 22.15 24.18
CA ASN A 243 -11.60 21.74 23.10
C ASN A 243 -10.15 21.72 23.62
N TRP A 244 -9.73 20.60 24.18
CA TRP A 244 -8.31 20.33 24.37
C TRP A 244 -7.76 19.95 23.01
N GLY A 245 -6.77 20.70 22.52
CA GLY A 245 -6.00 20.23 21.37
C GLY A 245 -5.45 18.83 21.66
N ILE A 246 -5.69 17.92 20.74
CA ILE A 246 -5.17 16.55 20.76
C ILE A 246 -3.69 16.60 20.42
#